data_9d0f6c6c8a3b75cddf82fa3b5544ecea
#
_entry.id   9d0f6c6c8a3b75cddf82fa3b5544ecea
#
_cell.length_a   1.000
_cell.length_b   1.000
_cell.length_c   1.000
_cell.angle_alpha   90.00
_cell.angle_beta   90.00
_cell.angle_gamma   90.00
#
_symmetry.space_group_name_H-M   'P 1'
#
loop_
_entity.id
_entity.type
_entity.pdbx_description
1 polymer ?
#
loop_
_entity_poly.entity_id
_entity_poly.type
_entity_poly.pdbx_seq_one_letter_code
_entity_poly.pdbx_strand_id
1 'polypeptide(L)'
;NSNCRRRKWWLLVDNIKEYVEKYVALQKPVPLYNLQIKPVLVRDFFQFNNAKDVLNIEKNKIPNIEIIQMTYLRFLLTIMIEQDGFKEDFLTILALSLGVKYDATKRNPSFEPNEILTQQTRKDESEVWINGWDVRFRLSDDKVILCLYDDEDLVEIDDAQFDDLRKVILFQNIYKYDDTEMSDDFRRVVEEYYRLKNKDIVLPTLEDRLMAVCVSSAYKLEELYTMPLRLFDALLEYSVDKLEYQVNKLIVNLAQGKVEGLHLSHWVYKTKKDKYSEIFTDAQDLVKKVTSI
;
A
#
# COMPACT_ATOMS: atom_id res chain seq x y z
N ASN A 1 -4.35 31.93 14.12
CA ASN A 1 -5.20 30.70 14.05
C ASN A 1 -4.57 29.53 13.27
N SER A 2 -3.49 29.74 12.51
CA SER A 2 -2.75 28.69 11.79
C SER A 2 -1.95 27.74 12.71
N ASN A 3 -1.44 28.26 13.83
CA ASN A 3 -0.66 27.47 14.81
C ASN A 3 -1.50 26.47 15.62
N CYS A 4 -2.81 26.70 15.79
CA CYS A 4 -3.68 25.79 16.53
C CYS A 4 -4.09 24.58 15.67
N ARG A 5 -4.19 24.75 14.34
CA ARG A 5 -4.43 23.64 13.41
C ARG A 5 -3.20 22.73 13.30
N ARG A 6 -1.97 23.27 13.21
CA ARG A 6 -0.74 22.48 13.18
C ARG A 6 -0.59 21.56 14.40
N ARG A 7 -0.88 22.03 15.64
CA ARG A 7 -0.79 21.18 16.85
C ARG A 7 -1.77 20.01 16.87
N LYS A 8 -2.92 20.10 16.20
CA LYS A 8 -3.89 18.98 16.12
C LYS A 8 -3.43 17.85 15.20
N TRP A 9 -2.61 18.15 14.20
CA TRP A 9 -2.10 17.14 13.26
C TRP A 9 -0.97 16.30 13.87
N TRP A 10 -0.09 16.88 14.68
CA TRP A 10 1.00 16.15 15.36
C TRP A 10 0.50 15.09 16.34
N LEU A 11 -0.66 15.26 16.94
CA LEU A 11 -1.28 14.26 17.84
C LEU A 11 -1.97 13.11 17.07
N LEU A 12 -2.16 13.24 15.75
CA LEU A 12 -2.76 12.21 14.89
C LEU A 12 -1.72 11.25 14.29
N VAL A 13 -0.45 11.63 14.30
CA VAL A 13 0.63 10.90 13.60
C VAL A 13 1.08 9.66 14.37
N ASP A 14 0.86 9.58 15.67
CA ASP A 14 1.26 8.39 16.46
C ASP A 14 0.51 7.11 16.07
N ASN A 15 -0.60 7.21 15.31
CA ASN A 15 -1.32 6.05 14.79
C ASN A 15 -2.01 6.33 13.43
N ILE A 16 -1.22 6.52 12.39
CA ILE A 16 -1.70 6.71 11.01
C ILE A 16 -2.66 5.58 10.61
N LYS A 17 -2.37 4.35 11.00
CA LYS A 17 -3.19 3.18 10.69
C LYS A 17 -4.61 3.34 11.24
N GLU A 18 -4.76 3.66 12.53
CA GLU A 18 -6.07 3.85 13.16
C GLU A 18 -6.84 5.02 12.53
N TYR A 19 -6.11 6.09 12.21
CA TYR A 19 -6.69 7.23 11.50
C TYR A 19 -7.27 6.83 10.14
N VAL A 20 -6.51 6.10 9.33
CA VAL A 20 -6.93 5.62 8.01
C VAL A 20 -8.11 4.63 8.13
N GLU A 21 -8.05 3.69 9.07
CA GLU A 21 -9.09 2.68 9.27
C GLU A 21 -10.48 3.28 9.50
N LYS A 22 -10.55 4.41 10.17
CA LYS A 22 -11.81 5.15 10.36
C LYS A 22 -12.45 5.60 9.04
N TYR A 23 -11.64 6.11 8.10
CA TYR A 23 -12.14 6.56 6.80
C TYR A 23 -12.40 5.39 5.84
N VAL A 24 -11.56 4.36 5.90
CA VAL A 24 -11.77 3.12 5.14
C VAL A 24 -13.10 2.47 5.51
N ALA A 25 -13.42 2.36 6.80
CA ALA A 25 -14.70 1.84 7.27
C ALA A 25 -15.91 2.64 6.76
N LEU A 26 -15.74 3.94 6.54
CA LEU A 26 -16.77 4.83 5.99
C LEU A 26 -16.74 4.91 4.45
N GLN A 27 -15.81 4.25 3.79
CA GLN A 27 -15.55 4.33 2.35
C GLN A 27 -15.36 5.78 1.86
N LYS A 28 -14.70 6.60 2.66
CA LYS A 28 -14.49 8.03 2.38
C LYS A 28 -13.02 8.31 2.06
N PRO A 29 -12.74 9.35 1.27
CA PRO A 29 -11.38 9.86 1.12
C PRO A 29 -10.76 10.21 2.47
N VAL A 30 -9.46 9.95 2.62
CA VAL A 30 -8.71 10.29 3.83
C VAL A 30 -8.19 11.73 3.69
N PRO A 31 -8.61 12.69 4.53
CA PRO A 31 -8.08 14.03 4.49
C PRO A 31 -6.68 14.08 5.13
N LEU A 32 -5.69 14.60 4.40
CA LEU A 32 -4.33 14.78 4.87
C LEU A 32 -3.71 16.03 4.22
N TYR A 33 -3.17 16.98 5.00
CA TYR A 33 -2.45 18.17 4.52
C TYR A 33 -3.18 18.97 3.41
N ASN A 34 -4.49 19.18 3.56
CA ASN A 34 -5.40 19.77 2.56
C ASN A 34 -5.64 18.91 1.31
N LEU A 35 -5.10 17.69 1.26
CA LEU A 35 -5.40 16.71 0.22
C LEU A 35 -6.58 15.82 0.64
N GLN A 36 -7.26 15.27 -0.35
CA GLN A 36 -8.28 14.23 -0.19
C GLN A 36 -7.79 12.96 -0.87
N ILE A 37 -7.21 12.04 -0.09
CA ILE A 37 -6.66 10.80 -0.62
C ILE A 37 -7.82 9.85 -0.90
N LYS A 38 -8.05 9.57 -2.17
CA LYS A 38 -9.14 8.71 -2.64
C LYS A 38 -8.74 7.24 -2.53
N PRO A 39 -9.66 6.35 -2.13
CA PRO A 39 -9.41 4.91 -2.22
C PRO A 39 -9.35 4.49 -3.69
N VAL A 40 -8.39 3.64 -4.01
CA VAL A 40 -8.30 3.00 -5.33
C VAL A 40 -9.41 1.98 -5.47
N LEU A 41 -10.04 1.93 -6.64
CA LEU A 41 -11.15 1.03 -6.91
C LEU A 41 -10.66 -0.27 -7.53
N VAL A 42 -11.46 -1.32 -7.40
CA VAL A 42 -11.12 -2.66 -7.95
C VAL A 42 -10.87 -2.62 -9.46
N ARG A 43 -11.60 -1.78 -10.21
CA ARG A 43 -11.37 -1.61 -11.65
C ARG A 43 -9.95 -1.13 -12.00
N ASP A 44 -9.29 -0.44 -11.07
CA ASP A 44 -7.95 0.12 -11.23
C ASP A 44 -6.86 -0.80 -10.61
N PHE A 45 -7.24 -2.04 -10.26
CA PHE A 45 -6.38 -3.01 -9.56
C PHE A 45 -5.02 -3.21 -10.24
N PHE A 46 -5.01 -3.45 -11.57
CA PHE A 46 -3.76 -3.74 -12.27
C PHE A 46 -2.82 -2.54 -12.28
N GLN A 47 -3.35 -1.33 -12.50
CA GLN A 47 -2.56 -0.11 -12.48
C GLN A 47 -1.96 0.12 -11.09
N PHE A 48 -2.77 -0.01 -10.04
CA PHE A 48 -2.31 0.15 -8.67
C PHE A 48 -1.30 -0.94 -8.27
N ASN A 49 -1.58 -2.19 -8.61
CA ASN A 49 -0.72 -3.32 -8.21
C ASN A 49 0.67 -3.25 -8.86
N ASN A 50 0.76 -2.76 -10.08
CA ASN A 50 2.04 -2.56 -10.76
C ASN A 50 2.82 -1.37 -10.15
N ALA A 51 2.11 -0.29 -9.82
CA ALA A 51 2.73 0.97 -9.40
C ALA A 51 2.98 1.10 -7.89
N LYS A 52 2.27 0.35 -7.02
CA LYS A 52 2.32 0.50 -5.55
C LYS A 52 3.73 0.35 -4.96
N ASP A 53 4.57 -0.45 -5.59
CA ASP A 53 5.91 -0.78 -5.07
C ASP A 53 6.82 0.45 -5.03
N VAL A 54 6.55 1.47 -5.87
CA VAL A 54 7.24 2.77 -5.81
C VAL A 54 7.13 3.43 -4.44
N LEU A 55 5.99 3.26 -3.75
CA LEU A 55 5.79 3.81 -2.40
C LEU A 55 6.32 2.90 -1.28
N ASN A 56 6.72 1.68 -1.60
CA ASN A 56 7.11 0.67 -0.61
C ASN A 56 8.55 0.16 -0.77
N ILE A 57 9.42 0.92 -1.44
CA ILE A 57 10.81 0.54 -1.60
C ILE A 57 11.55 0.64 -0.26
N GLU A 58 12.17 -0.44 0.13
CA GLU A 58 13.00 -0.48 1.31
C GLU A 58 14.42 0.00 0.98
N LYS A 59 14.70 1.27 1.28
CA LYS A 59 16.01 1.88 1.03
C LYS A 59 17.16 1.14 1.71
N ASN A 60 16.89 0.53 2.87
CA ASN A 60 17.87 -0.22 3.65
C ASN A 60 18.40 -1.48 2.91
N LYS A 61 17.69 -1.95 1.89
CA LYS A 61 18.14 -3.06 1.02
C LYS A 61 19.18 -2.63 -0.01
N ILE A 62 19.34 -1.34 -0.24
CA ILE A 62 20.27 -0.81 -1.22
C ILE A 62 21.62 -0.61 -0.52
N PRO A 63 22.72 -1.25 -0.96
CA PRO A 63 24.01 -1.18 -0.30
C PRO A 63 24.73 0.15 -0.59
N ASN A 64 24.07 1.26 -0.32
CA ASN A 64 24.59 2.60 -0.47
C ASN A 64 24.14 3.48 0.71
N ILE A 65 25.12 3.92 1.51
CA ILE A 65 24.89 4.73 2.70
C ILE A 65 24.20 6.05 2.37
N GLU A 66 24.54 6.68 1.27
CA GLU A 66 23.92 7.95 0.85
C GLU A 66 22.42 7.76 0.59
N ILE A 67 22.03 6.67 -0.06
CA ILE A 67 20.63 6.33 -0.33
C ILE A 67 19.88 6.05 0.97
N ILE A 68 20.49 5.33 1.90
CA ILE A 68 19.87 5.01 3.20
C ILE A 68 19.57 6.30 3.98
N GLN A 69 20.48 7.28 3.93
CA GLN A 69 20.36 8.54 4.66
C GLN A 69 19.43 9.56 3.98
N MET A 70 19.15 9.41 2.67
CA MET A 70 18.23 10.31 1.96
C MET A 70 16.82 10.23 2.55
N THR A 71 16.07 11.33 2.48
CA THR A 71 14.62 11.30 2.69
C THR A 71 13.96 10.46 1.60
N TYR A 72 12.76 9.95 1.85
CA TYR A 72 12.10 9.07 0.88
C TYR A 72 11.76 9.81 -0.41
N LEU A 73 11.30 11.05 -0.29
CA LEU A 73 10.96 11.88 -1.45
C LEU A 73 12.19 12.19 -2.32
N ARG A 74 13.33 12.50 -1.69
CA ARG A 74 14.60 12.73 -2.40
C ARG A 74 15.09 11.47 -3.10
N PHE A 75 14.99 10.34 -2.44
CA PHE A 75 15.31 9.03 -3.01
C PHE A 75 14.45 8.73 -4.24
N LEU A 76 13.13 8.93 -4.16
CA LEU A 76 12.25 8.73 -5.30
C LEU A 76 12.62 9.63 -6.48
N LEU A 77 12.89 10.91 -6.22
CA LEU A 77 13.29 11.83 -7.29
C LEU A 77 14.59 11.38 -7.96
N THR A 78 15.57 10.90 -7.18
CA THR A 78 16.84 10.40 -7.73
C THR A 78 16.61 9.22 -8.67
N ILE A 79 15.78 8.24 -8.26
CA ILE A 79 15.47 7.07 -9.10
C ILE A 79 14.64 7.46 -10.33
N MET A 80 13.67 8.37 -10.16
CA MET A 80 12.83 8.83 -11.27
C MET A 80 13.61 9.53 -12.38
N ILE A 81 14.72 10.19 -12.04
CA ILE A 81 15.61 10.80 -13.03
C ILE A 81 16.35 9.72 -13.81
N GLU A 82 16.69 8.61 -13.17
CA GLU A 82 17.50 7.54 -13.74
C GLU A 82 16.69 6.44 -14.46
N GLN A 83 15.42 6.24 -14.05
CA GLN A 83 14.60 5.11 -14.49
C GLN A 83 13.19 5.54 -14.90
N ASP A 84 12.90 5.52 -16.19
CA ASP A 84 11.61 5.97 -16.76
C ASP A 84 10.38 5.21 -16.22
N GLY A 85 10.48 3.89 -16.06
CA GLY A 85 9.37 3.08 -15.53
C GLY A 85 8.92 3.51 -14.12
N PHE A 86 9.87 3.92 -13.28
CA PHE A 86 9.57 4.43 -11.94
C PHE A 86 8.74 5.72 -11.94
N LYS A 87 9.01 6.57 -12.90
CA LYS A 87 8.30 7.84 -13.08
C LYS A 87 6.84 7.60 -13.42
N GLU A 88 6.58 6.69 -14.36
CA GLU A 88 5.22 6.32 -14.76
C GLU A 88 4.43 5.71 -13.61
N ASP A 89 5.04 4.83 -12.84
CA ASP A 89 4.42 4.21 -11.67
C ASP A 89 4.11 5.24 -10.59
N PHE A 90 5.03 6.17 -10.31
CA PHE A 90 4.80 7.24 -9.35
C PHE A 90 3.63 8.14 -9.77
N LEU A 91 3.60 8.57 -11.04
CA LEU A 91 2.51 9.39 -11.57
C LEU A 91 1.17 8.63 -11.55
N THR A 92 1.19 7.34 -11.84
CA THR A 92 0.00 6.47 -11.76
C THR A 92 -0.55 6.46 -10.34
N ILE A 93 0.29 6.30 -9.32
CA ILE A 93 -0.15 6.34 -7.91
C ILE A 93 -0.74 7.70 -7.54
N LEU A 94 -0.11 8.79 -7.95
CA LEU A 94 -0.63 10.14 -7.69
C LEU A 94 -1.96 10.38 -8.41
N ALA A 95 -2.10 9.91 -9.65
CA ALA A 95 -3.35 10.02 -10.40
C ALA A 95 -4.47 9.22 -9.74
N LEU A 96 -4.23 7.97 -9.33
CA LEU A 96 -5.22 7.12 -8.70
C LEU A 96 -5.64 7.62 -7.32
N SER A 97 -4.67 8.06 -6.50
CA SER A 97 -4.92 8.40 -5.10
C SER A 97 -5.28 9.87 -4.87
N LEU A 98 -4.73 10.79 -5.66
CA LEU A 98 -4.92 12.24 -5.50
C LEU A 98 -5.68 12.87 -6.65
N GLY A 99 -5.84 12.17 -7.77
CA GLY A 99 -6.52 12.68 -8.95
C GLY A 99 -5.67 13.64 -9.77
N VAL A 100 -4.34 13.60 -9.63
CA VAL A 100 -3.42 14.37 -10.47
C VAL A 100 -3.64 13.99 -11.93
N LYS A 101 -3.67 14.98 -12.81
CA LYS A 101 -4.04 14.79 -14.22
C LYS A 101 -2.86 15.09 -15.14
N TYR A 102 -2.87 14.42 -16.27
CA TYR A 102 -2.06 14.79 -17.42
C TYR A 102 -2.83 15.83 -18.25
N ASP A 103 -2.17 16.94 -18.53
CA ASP A 103 -2.74 18.01 -19.38
C ASP A 103 -1.81 18.24 -20.59
N ALA A 104 -2.23 17.81 -21.75
CA ALA A 104 -1.49 17.97 -22.99
C ALA A 104 -1.22 19.44 -23.36
N THR A 105 -2.02 20.39 -22.86
CA THR A 105 -1.81 21.84 -23.11
C THR A 105 -0.63 22.40 -22.32
N LYS A 106 -0.27 21.78 -21.21
CA LYS A 106 0.88 22.12 -20.38
C LYS A 106 2.17 21.41 -20.84
N ARG A 107 2.06 20.56 -21.85
CA ARG A 107 3.18 19.84 -22.43
C ARG A 107 4.06 20.76 -23.28
N ASN A 108 5.37 20.70 -23.05
CA ASN A 108 6.33 21.24 -24.02
C ASN A 108 6.51 20.22 -25.17
N PRO A 109 6.14 20.58 -26.42
CA PRO A 109 6.17 19.65 -27.55
C PRO A 109 7.57 19.18 -27.96
N SER A 110 8.64 19.85 -27.49
CA SER A 110 10.01 19.45 -27.70
C SER A 110 10.50 18.28 -26.86
N PHE A 111 9.67 17.82 -25.92
CA PHE A 111 9.98 16.76 -24.97
C PHE A 111 8.97 15.63 -25.04
N GLU A 112 9.42 14.41 -24.74
CA GLU A 112 8.53 13.26 -24.63
C GLU A 112 7.56 13.40 -23.45
N PRO A 113 6.35 12.80 -23.50
CA PRO A 113 5.49 12.69 -22.34
C PRO A 113 6.25 12.10 -21.16
N ASN A 114 6.04 12.64 -19.97
CA ASN A 114 6.69 12.22 -18.72
C ASN A 114 8.21 12.50 -18.63
N GLU A 115 8.82 13.19 -19.60
CA GLU A 115 10.20 13.63 -19.47
C GLU A 115 10.32 14.68 -18.34
N ILE A 116 11.36 14.54 -17.52
CA ILE A 116 11.65 15.47 -16.43
C ILE A 116 12.39 16.68 -16.98
N LEU A 117 11.82 17.87 -16.75
CA LEU A 117 12.36 19.14 -17.19
C LEU A 117 12.91 19.92 -15.99
N THR A 118 14.22 20.15 -15.95
CA THR A 118 14.83 20.96 -14.89
C THR A 118 14.85 22.43 -15.32
N GLN A 119 14.26 23.31 -14.50
CA GLN A 119 14.29 24.75 -14.69
C GLN A 119 14.92 25.42 -13.46
N GLN A 120 15.90 26.25 -13.69
CA GLN A 120 16.45 27.12 -12.64
C GLN A 120 15.63 28.41 -12.55
N THR A 121 14.87 28.55 -11.47
CA THR A 121 14.02 29.73 -11.25
C THR A 121 14.68 30.79 -10.35
N ARG A 122 15.58 30.39 -9.45
CA ARG A 122 16.36 31.27 -8.55
C ARG A 122 17.77 30.73 -8.35
N LYS A 123 18.67 31.58 -7.80
CA LYS A 123 20.07 31.20 -7.57
C LYS A 123 20.23 29.97 -6.66
N ASP A 124 19.30 29.74 -5.74
CA ASP A 124 19.42 28.77 -4.67
C ASP A 124 18.30 27.70 -4.72
N GLU A 125 17.40 27.75 -5.73
CA GLU A 125 16.29 26.83 -5.88
C GLU A 125 16.22 26.35 -7.32
N SER A 126 16.09 25.04 -7.51
CA SER A 126 15.79 24.42 -8.80
C SER A 126 14.40 23.81 -8.80
N GLU A 127 13.68 23.96 -9.88
CA GLU A 127 12.40 23.31 -10.09
C GLU A 127 12.56 22.21 -11.14
N VAL A 128 12.00 21.05 -10.82
CA VAL A 128 11.95 19.88 -11.70
C VAL A 128 10.48 19.61 -12.01
N TRP A 129 10.11 19.80 -13.27
CA TRP A 129 8.77 19.57 -13.77
C TRP A 129 8.68 18.23 -14.48
N ILE A 130 7.52 17.61 -14.42
CA ILE A 130 7.20 16.45 -15.24
C ILE A 130 6.30 16.93 -16.38
N ASN A 131 6.78 16.77 -17.59
CA ASN A 131 6.16 17.33 -18.80
C ASN A 131 4.69 16.92 -18.95
N GLY A 132 3.79 17.90 -19.00
CA GLY A 132 2.35 17.70 -19.14
C GLY A 132 1.61 17.26 -17.87
N TRP A 133 2.27 17.14 -16.73
CA TRP A 133 1.62 16.79 -15.46
C TRP A 133 1.57 17.98 -14.50
N ASP A 134 0.53 18.04 -13.70
CA ASP A 134 0.38 19.03 -12.64
C ASP A 134 1.20 18.69 -11.38
N VAL A 135 2.44 18.27 -11.60
CA VAL A 135 3.39 17.83 -10.58
C VAL A 135 4.74 18.46 -10.85
N ARG A 136 5.33 19.04 -9.83
CA ARG A 136 6.74 19.47 -9.84
C ARG A 136 7.41 19.20 -8.52
N PHE A 137 8.74 19.17 -8.55
CA PHE A 137 9.57 19.15 -7.35
C PHE A 137 10.33 20.47 -7.26
N ARG A 138 10.34 21.05 -6.08
CA ARG A 138 11.20 22.18 -5.76
C ARG A 138 12.35 21.69 -4.90
N LEU A 139 13.55 21.97 -5.35
CA LEU A 139 14.80 21.60 -4.69
C LEU A 139 15.41 22.86 -4.09
N SER A 140 15.61 22.89 -2.77
CA SER A 140 16.41 23.91 -2.08
C SER A 140 17.41 23.17 -1.18
N ASP A 141 18.68 23.61 -1.18
CA ASP A 141 19.84 23.05 -0.49
C ASP A 141 19.71 21.62 0.04
N ASP A 142 18.93 21.39 1.09
CA ASP A 142 18.74 20.07 1.72
C ASP A 142 17.30 19.56 1.68
N LYS A 143 16.35 20.26 1.05
CA LYS A 143 14.93 19.90 1.06
C LYS A 143 14.38 19.67 -0.33
N VAL A 144 13.55 18.64 -0.44
CA VAL A 144 12.71 18.39 -1.61
C VAL A 144 11.26 18.64 -1.22
N ILE A 145 10.55 19.40 -2.02
CA ILE A 145 9.13 19.69 -1.84
C ILE A 145 8.40 19.19 -3.08
N LEU A 146 7.44 18.30 -2.87
CA LEU A 146 6.50 17.88 -3.90
C LEU A 146 5.39 18.92 -4.00
N CYS A 147 5.23 19.53 -5.15
CA CYS A 147 4.20 20.52 -5.43
C CYS A 147 3.14 19.88 -6.34
N LEU A 148 1.91 19.84 -5.85
CA LEU A 148 0.74 19.32 -6.56
C LEU A 148 -0.20 20.47 -6.89
N TYR A 149 -0.69 20.51 -8.10
CA TYR A 149 -1.64 21.50 -8.55
C TYR A 149 -3.03 20.88 -8.68
N ASP A 150 -4.01 21.49 -8.03
CA ASP A 150 -5.43 21.16 -8.19
C ASP A 150 -6.12 22.45 -8.66
N ASP A 151 -6.36 22.55 -9.97
CA ASP A 151 -6.79 23.76 -10.68
C ASP A 151 -5.89 24.99 -10.40
N GLU A 152 -6.31 25.90 -9.52
CA GLU A 152 -5.54 27.09 -9.13
C GLU A 152 -4.81 26.93 -7.79
N ASP A 153 -5.14 25.89 -7.01
CA ASP A 153 -4.58 25.67 -5.70
C ASP A 153 -3.28 24.88 -5.77
N LEU A 154 -2.25 25.37 -5.09
CA LEU A 154 -0.97 24.71 -4.91
C LEU A 154 -0.89 24.06 -3.54
N VAL A 155 -0.69 22.75 -3.51
CA VAL A 155 -0.41 22.00 -2.29
C VAL A 155 1.06 21.60 -2.27
N GLU A 156 1.77 22.06 -1.27
CA GLU A 156 3.19 21.75 -1.03
C GLU A 156 3.30 20.66 0.03
N ILE A 157 4.06 19.61 -0.27
CA ILE A 157 4.29 18.44 0.57
C ILE A 157 5.80 18.32 0.80
N ASP A 158 6.25 18.50 2.02
CA ASP A 158 7.65 18.30 2.39
C ASP A 158 7.98 16.81 2.62
N ASP A 159 9.25 16.51 2.88
CA ASP A 159 9.74 15.14 3.06
C ASP A 159 8.99 14.37 4.16
N ALA A 160 8.73 15.00 5.31
CA ALA A 160 8.04 14.34 6.43
C ALA A 160 6.55 14.12 6.10
N GLN A 161 5.92 15.10 5.49
CA GLN A 161 4.54 15.00 5.02
C GLN A 161 4.39 13.97 3.92
N PHE A 162 5.41 13.79 3.09
CA PHE A 162 5.40 12.75 2.06
C PHE A 162 5.49 11.34 2.65
N ASP A 163 6.25 11.15 3.72
CA ASP A 163 6.28 9.88 4.44
C ASP A 163 4.89 9.50 5.00
N ASP A 164 4.17 10.47 5.56
CA ASP A 164 2.80 10.25 6.00
C ASP A 164 1.86 9.98 4.83
N LEU A 165 1.99 10.72 3.73
CA LEU A 165 1.19 10.57 2.52
C LEU A 165 1.31 9.16 1.93
N ARG A 166 2.55 8.66 1.75
CA ARG A 166 2.78 7.32 1.21
C ARG A 166 2.20 6.23 2.11
N LYS A 167 2.36 6.35 3.44
CA LYS A 167 1.78 5.42 4.42
C LYS A 167 0.26 5.41 4.35
N VAL A 168 -0.37 6.59 4.29
CA VAL A 168 -1.83 6.70 4.15
C VAL A 168 -2.30 6.03 2.86
N ILE A 169 -1.65 6.26 1.73
CA ILE A 169 -2.01 5.61 0.46
C ILE A 169 -1.91 4.09 0.58
N LEU A 170 -0.83 3.57 1.17
CA LEU A 170 -0.62 2.13 1.33
C LEU A 170 -1.64 1.51 2.30
N PHE A 171 -1.84 2.10 3.48
CA PHE A 171 -2.84 1.61 4.46
C PHE A 171 -4.28 1.69 3.94
N GLN A 172 -4.60 2.69 3.13
CA GLN A 172 -5.94 2.84 2.58
C GLN A 172 -6.27 1.78 1.53
N ASN A 173 -5.27 1.31 0.78
CA ASN A 173 -5.50 0.50 -0.42
C ASN A 173 -5.03 -0.96 -0.27
N ILE A 174 -4.07 -1.25 0.62
CA ILE A 174 -3.58 -2.61 0.84
C ILE A 174 -4.19 -3.18 2.12
N TYR A 175 -4.95 -4.26 1.97
CA TYR A 175 -5.50 -4.97 3.11
C TYR A 175 -4.40 -5.65 3.92
N LYS A 176 -4.39 -5.43 5.24
CA LYS A 176 -3.35 -5.92 6.16
C LYS A 176 -1.93 -5.38 5.87
N TYR A 177 -1.85 -4.17 5.28
CA TYR A 177 -0.54 -3.53 5.15
C TYR A 177 0.12 -3.39 6.51
N ASP A 178 1.40 -3.70 6.55
CA ASP A 178 2.23 -3.62 7.74
C ASP A 178 3.53 -2.91 7.38
N ASP A 179 3.81 -1.82 8.06
CA ASP A 179 5.03 -1.02 7.90
C ASP A 179 6.10 -1.35 8.96
N THR A 180 5.92 -2.45 9.69
CA THR A 180 6.90 -2.90 10.70
C THR A 180 8.19 -3.29 10.01
N GLU A 181 9.27 -2.63 10.39
CA GLU A 181 10.61 -2.99 9.92
C GLU A 181 11.01 -4.36 10.44
N MET A 182 11.46 -5.21 9.54
CA MET A 182 12.02 -6.52 9.87
C MET A 182 13.52 -6.52 9.62
N SER A 183 14.28 -7.26 10.46
CA SER A 183 15.67 -7.54 10.13
C SER A 183 15.78 -8.36 8.84
N ASP A 184 16.83 -8.13 8.07
CA ASP A 184 17.02 -8.81 6.78
C ASP A 184 17.08 -10.33 6.92
N ASP A 185 17.69 -10.84 7.98
CA ASP A 185 17.76 -12.27 8.24
C ASP A 185 16.38 -12.87 8.51
N PHE A 186 15.56 -12.19 9.33
CA PHE A 186 14.21 -12.65 9.61
C PHE A 186 13.33 -12.60 8.36
N ARG A 187 13.47 -11.56 7.55
CA ARG A 187 12.74 -11.43 6.28
C ARG A 187 13.07 -12.58 5.33
N ARG A 188 14.36 -12.92 5.14
CA ARG A 188 14.76 -14.06 4.31
C ARG A 188 14.11 -15.36 4.75
N VAL A 189 14.04 -15.59 6.06
CA VAL A 189 13.37 -16.78 6.62
C VAL A 189 11.88 -16.76 6.28
N VAL A 190 11.21 -15.62 6.43
CA VAL A 190 9.79 -15.46 6.11
C VAL A 190 9.52 -15.65 4.61
N GLU A 191 10.32 -15.04 3.75
CA GLU A 191 10.20 -15.15 2.29
C GLU A 191 10.41 -16.61 1.84
N GLU A 192 11.44 -17.28 2.36
CA GLU A 192 11.72 -18.68 2.03
C GLU A 192 10.61 -19.62 2.53
N TYR A 193 10.10 -19.40 3.73
CA TYR A 193 8.95 -20.13 4.25
C TYR A 193 7.74 -20.04 3.33
N TYR A 194 7.35 -18.82 2.95
CA TYR A 194 6.22 -18.63 2.05
C TYR A 194 6.49 -19.16 0.64
N ARG A 195 7.72 -19.06 0.14
CA ARG A 195 8.12 -19.63 -1.14
C ARG A 195 7.93 -21.14 -1.15
N LEU A 196 8.35 -21.83 -0.10
CA LEU A 196 8.19 -23.28 0.03
C LEU A 196 6.74 -23.70 0.23
N LYS A 197 6.00 -22.98 1.09
CA LYS A 197 4.57 -23.23 1.36
C LYS A 197 3.71 -23.04 0.12
N ASN A 198 4.04 -22.07 -0.72
CA ASN A 198 3.26 -21.72 -1.91
C ASN A 198 3.80 -22.33 -3.21
N LYS A 199 4.80 -23.20 -3.14
CA LYS A 199 5.49 -23.74 -4.33
C LYS A 199 4.56 -24.34 -5.37
N ASP A 200 3.51 -25.01 -4.93
CA ASP A 200 2.55 -25.71 -5.78
C ASP A 200 1.19 -24.98 -5.85
N ILE A 201 1.09 -23.75 -5.30
CA ILE A 201 -0.14 -22.98 -5.30
C ILE A 201 -0.15 -22.05 -6.50
N VAL A 202 -1.15 -22.21 -7.36
CA VAL A 202 -1.45 -21.24 -8.42
C VAL A 202 -2.26 -20.11 -7.79
N LEU A 203 -1.70 -18.90 -7.84
CA LEU A 203 -2.41 -17.72 -7.32
C LEU A 203 -3.64 -17.42 -8.16
N PRO A 204 -4.81 -17.17 -7.54
CA PRO A 204 -6.03 -16.85 -8.25
C PRO A 204 -5.90 -15.54 -9.03
N THR A 205 -6.43 -15.52 -10.24
CA THR A 205 -6.53 -14.30 -11.05
C THR A 205 -7.49 -13.29 -10.41
N LEU A 206 -7.49 -12.05 -10.89
CA LEU A 206 -8.50 -11.06 -10.44
C LEU A 206 -9.92 -11.53 -10.76
N GLU A 207 -10.12 -12.18 -11.92
CA GLU A 207 -11.41 -12.75 -12.32
C GLU A 207 -11.87 -13.81 -11.33
N ASP A 208 -11.01 -14.78 -10.99
CA ASP A 208 -11.33 -15.82 -10.00
C ASP A 208 -11.74 -15.21 -8.65
N ARG A 209 -11.01 -14.18 -8.21
CA ARG A 209 -11.29 -13.47 -6.96
C ARG A 209 -12.62 -12.71 -6.99
N LEU A 210 -12.94 -12.04 -8.11
CA LEU A 210 -14.22 -11.37 -8.33
C LEU A 210 -15.39 -12.38 -8.31
N MET A 211 -15.24 -13.48 -9.03
CA MET A 211 -16.26 -14.54 -9.07
C MET A 211 -16.45 -15.18 -7.69
N ALA A 212 -15.37 -15.41 -6.94
CA ALA A 212 -15.46 -15.96 -5.57
C ALA A 212 -16.28 -15.03 -4.64
N VAL A 213 -16.07 -13.71 -4.73
CA VAL A 213 -16.86 -12.76 -3.95
C VAL A 213 -18.31 -12.70 -4.42
N CYS A 214 -18.58 -12.70 -5.72
CA CYS A 214 -19.95 -12.74 -6.26
C CYS A 214 -20.72 -13.98 -5.78
N VAL A 215 -20.09 -15.15 -5.81
CA VAL A 215 -20.74 -16.42 -5.40
C VAL A 215 -20.96 -16.48 -3.89
N SER A 216 -20.05 -15.94 -3.10
CA SER A 216 -20.11 -16.00 -1.61
C SER A 216 -20.89 -14.84 -0.98
N SER A 217 -21.24 -13.81 -1.74
CA SER A 217 -21.93 -12.62 -1.26
C SER A 217 -23.13 -12.27 -2.17
N ALA A 218 -23.84 -11.20 -1.83
CA ALA A 218 -24.95 -10.68 -2.63
C ALA A 218 -24.52 -9.60 -3.65
N TYR A 219 -23.20 -9.30 -3.75
CA TYR A 219 -22.69 -8.26 -4.65
C TYR A 219 -22.72 -8.71 -6.10
N LYS A 220 -23.09 -7.78 -6.99
CA LYS A 220 -22.98 -7.97 -8.43
C LYS A 220 -21.58 -7.56 -8.90
N LEU A 221 -21.16 -8.09 -10.04
CA LEU A 221 -19.84 -7.81 -10.59
C LEU A 221 -19.59 -6.31 -10.82
N GLU A 222 -20.60 -5.57 -11.30
CA GLU A 222 -20.51 -4.14 -11.54
C GLU A 222 -20.30 -3.34 -10.24
N GLU A 223 -20.89 -3.79 -9.14
CA GLU A 223 -20.73 -3.18 -7.81
C GLU A 223 -19.31 -3.41 -7.29
N LEU A 224 -18.73 -4.58 -7.55
CA LEU A 224 -17.36 -4.89 -7.15
C LEU A 224 -16.34 -4.01 -7.87
N TYR A 225 -16.51 -3.70 -9.15
CA TYR A 225 -15.60 -2.82 -9.89
C TYR A 225 -15.54 -1.39 -9.32
N THR A 226 -16.61 -0.93 -8.70
CA THR A 226 -16.68 0.40 -8.07
C THR A 226 -16.35 0.39 -6.58
N MET A 227 -16.04 -0.77 -6.02
CA MET A 227 -15.70 -0.94 -4.63
C MET A 227 -14.23 -0.54 -4.38
N PRO A 228 -13.89 0.06 -3.22
CA PRO A 228 -12.50 0.24 -2.79
C PRO A 228 -11.74 -1.09 -2.73
N LEU A 229 -10.53 -1.13 -3.27
CA LEU A 229 -9.71 -2.34 -3.39
C LEU A 229 -9.48 -3.02 -2.04
N ARG A 230 -9.14 -2.27 -0.99
CA ARG A 230 -8.96 -2.82 0.36
C ARG A 230 -10.22 -3.49 0.90
N LEU A 231 -11.41 -2.92 0.63
CA LEU A 231 -12.67 -3.52 1.06
C LEU A 231 -12.95 -4.82 0.31
N PHE A 232 -12.66 -4.86 -0.99
CA PHE A 232 -12.77 -6.08 -1.80
C PHE A 232 -11.89 -7.20 -1.25
N ASP A 233 -10.62 -6.92 -0.95
CA ASP A 233 -9.70 -7.90 -0.37
C ASP A 233 -10.16 -8.38 1.01
N ALA A 234 -10.69 -7.48 1.83
CA ALA A 234 -11.30 -7.84 3.10
C ALA A 234 -12.51 -8.76 2.93
N LEU A 235 -13.41 -8.46 1.99
CA LEU A 235 -14.58 -9.29 1.72
C LEU A 235 -14.19 -10.69 1.23
N LEU A 236 -13.18 -10.77 0.37
CA LEU A 236 -12.66 -12.05 -0.10
C LEU A 236 -12.17 -12.90 1.09
N GLU A 237 -11.34 -12.34 1.98
CA GLU A 237 -10.86 -13.05 3.16
C GLU A 237 -12.00 -13.47 4.10
N TYR A 238 -12.92 -12.56 4.42
CA TYR A 238 -14.07 -12.89 5.28
C TYR A 238 -15.00 -13.94 4.66
N SER A 239 -15.10 -13.99 3.34
CA SER A 239 -15.85 -15.04 2.64
C SER A 239 -15.22 -16.42 2.83
N VAL A 240 -13.88 -16.50 2.74
CA VAL A 240 -13.12 -17.73 2.99
C VAL A 240 -13.26 -18.14 4.46
N ASP A 241 -13.03 -17.24 5.41
CA ASP A 241 -13.15 -17.50 6.85
C ASP A 241 -14.56 -18.02 7.21
N LYS A 242 -15.61 -17.45 6.60
CA LYS A 242 -17.00 -17.88 6.81
C LYS A 242 -17.25 -19.29 6.30
N LEU A 243 -16.77 -19.60 5.10
CA LEU A 243 -16.91 -20.95 4.52
C LEU A 243 -16.17 -21.98 5.36
N GLU A 244 -14.94 -21.70 5.76
CA GLU A 244 -14.14 -22.56 6.64
C GLU A 244 -14.86 -22.81 7.98
N TYR A 245 -15.38 -21.77 8.61
CA TYR A 245 -16.17 -21.90 9.82
C TYR A 245 -17.40 -22.80 9.62
N GLN A 246 -18.12 -22.66 8.50
CA GLN A 246 -19.30 -23.49 8.20
C GLN A 246 -18.94 -24.96 8.01
N VAL A 247 -17.87 -25.23 7.28
CA VAL A 247 -17.36 -26.59 7.07
C VAL A 247 -16.91 -27.21 8.40
N ASN A 248 -16.11 -26.49 9.18
CA ASN A 248 -15.64 -26.95 10.49
C ASN A 248 -16.81 -27.24 11.46
N LYS A 249 -17.83 -26.38 11.45
CA LYS A 249 -19.05 -26.60 12.23
C LYS A 249 -19.80 -27.87 11.83
N LEU A 250 -19.87 -28.14 10.53
CA LEU A 250 -20.48 -29.38 10.04
C LEU A 250 -19.68 -30.62 10.48
N ILE A 251 -18.34 -30.57 10.37
CA ILE A 251 -17.46 -31.67 10.79
C ILE A 251 -17.63 -31.95 12.29
N VAL A 252 -17.62 -30.91 13.14
CA VAL A 252 -17.82 -31.05 14.60
C VAL A 252 -19.19 -31.66 14.92
N ASN A 253 -20.25 -31.21 14.21
CA ASN A 253 -21.60 -31.74 14.42
C ASN A 253 -21.72 -33.22 13.98
N LEU A 254 -21.16 -33.58 12.82
CA LEU A 254 -21.17 -34.96 12.34
C LEU A 254 -20.33 -35.89 13.21
N ALA A 255 -19.21 -35.42 13.73
CA ALA A 255 -18.34 -36.18 14.61
C ALA A 255 -18.81 -36.17 16.11
N GLN A 256 -19.99 -35.65 16.38
CA GLN A 256 -20.57 -35.56 17.73
C GLN A 256 -19.62 -34.90 18.75
N GLY A 257 -18.86 -33.87 18.32
CA GLY A 257 -17.91 -33.15 19.17
C GLY A 257 -16.58 -33.88 19.44
N LYS A 258 -16.32 -35.02 18.84
CA LYS A 258 -15.12 -35.86 19.08
C LYS A 258 -13.99 -35.62 18.07
N VAL A 259 -13.74 -34.38 17.66
CA VAL A 259 -12.62 -34.04 16.75
C VAL A 259 -11.51 -33.38 17.57
N GLU A 260 -10.43 -34.12 17.83
CA GLU A 260 -9.25 -33.55 18.48
C GLU A 260 -8.57 -32.54 17.55
N GLY A 261 -8.18 -31.40 18.09
CA GLY A 261 -7.43 -30.36 17.38
C GLY A 261 -8.27 -29.39 16.55
N LEU A 262 -9.58 -29.58 16.41
CA LEU A 262 -10.44 -28.64 15.70
C LEU A 262 -11.04 -27.61 16.65
N HIS A 263 -10.48 -26.40 16.65
CA HIS A 263 -11.03 -25.29 17.44
C HIS A 263 -12.06 -24.51 16.64
N LEU A 264 -13.32 -24.56 17.06
CA LEU A 264 -14.40 -23.78 16.49
C LEU A 264 -14.30 -22.33 17.04
N SER A 265 -13.57 -21.46 16.33
CA SER A 265 -13.66 -20.02 16.57
C SER A 265 -14.61 -19.38 15.55
N HIS A 266 -15.45 -18.46 16.02
CA HIS A 266 -16.36 -17.75 15.13
C HIS A 266 -15.56 -16.88 14.14
N TRP A 267 -15.91 -16.92 12.87
CA TRP A 267 -15.19 -16.26 11.75
C TRP A 267 -15.02 -14.73 11.91
N VAL A 268 -15.87 -14.08 12.73
CA VAL A 268 -15.73 -12.64 13.04
C VAL A 268 -14.71 -12.38 14.16
N TYR A 269 -14.53 -13.33 15.08
CA TYR A 269 -13.61 -13.17 16.21
C TYR A 269 -12.23 -13.70 15.85
N LYS A 270 -11.37 -12.82 15.35
CA LYS A 270 -9.96 -13.18 15.10
C LYS A 270 -9.22 -13.27 16.43
N THR A 271 -8.76 -14.46 16.80
CA THR A 271 -7.76 -14.59 17.86
C THR A 271 -6.50 -13.82 17.45
N LYS A 272 -5.92 -13.05 18.38
CA LYS A 272 -4.60 -12.46 18.17
C LYS A 272 -3.58 -13.60 17.98
N LYS A 273 -3.46 -14.13 16.77
CA LYS A 273 -2.33 -14.97 16.44
C LYS A 273 -1.14 -14.05 16.20
N ASP A 274 0.01 -14.38 16.77
CA ASP A 274 1.26 -13.78 16.36
C ASP A 274 1.40 -14.01 14.85
N LYS A 275 1.67 -12.94 14.10
CA LYS A 275 1.77 -12.97 12.62
C LYS A 275 2.72 -14.05 12.11
N TYR A 276 3.72 -14.40 12.92
CA TYR A 276 4.77 -15.37 12.58
C TYR A 276 4.69 -16.68 13.38
N SER A 277 3.61 -16.89 14.16
CA SER A 277 3.47 -18.09 15.00
C SER A 277 3.54 -19.39 14.19
N GLU A 278 3.03 -19.41 12.96
CA GLU A 278 3.08 -20.58 12.08
C GLU A 278 4.53 -20.93 11.69
N ILE A 279 5.37 -19.94 11.39
CA ILE A 279 6.79 -20.12 11.03
C ILE A 279 7.56 -20.76 12.19
N PHE A 280 7.34 -20.25 13.42
CA PHE A 280 8.02 -20.76 14.60
C PHE A 280 7.53 -22.15 15.03
N THR A 281 6.24 -22.44 14.87
CA THR A 281 5.66 -23.75 15.18
C THR A 281 6.20 -24.82 14.24
N ASP A 282 6.22 -24.56 12.94
CA ASP A 282 6.75 -25.49 11.95
C ASP A 282 8.26 -25.73 12.13
N ALA A 283 9.03 -24.71 12.53
CA ALA A 283 10.45 -24.87 12.83
C ALA A 283 10.69 -25.75 14.07
N GLN A 284 9.87 -25.61 15.13
CA GLN A 284 9.95 -26.48 16.31
C GLN A 284 9.59 -27.93 16.01
N ASP A 285 8.61 -28.16 15.15
CA ASP A 285 8.22 -29.51 14.73
C ASP A 285 9.27 -30.17 13.83
N LEU A 286 9.97 -29.38 13.00
CA LEU A 286 11.13 -29.85 12.25
C LEU A 286 12.28 -30.25 13.17
N VAL A 287 12.61 -29.43 14.18
CA VAL A 287 13.65 -29.77 15.17
C VAL A 287 13.29 -31.05 15.93
N LYS A 288 12.04 -31.23 16.36
CA LYS A 288 11.59 -32.47 17.03
C LYS A 288 11.72 -33.68 16.13
N LYS A 289 11.38 -33.59 14.83
CA LYS A 289 11.55 -34.66 13.86
C LYS A 289 13.01 -35.04 13.63
N VAL A 290 13.93 -34.05 13.60
CA VAL A 290 15.37 -34.28 13.42
C VAL A 290 16.00 -34.88 14.66
N THR A 291 15.53 -34.51 15.86
CA THR A 291 16.05 -35.04 17.14
C THR A 291 15.47 -36.41 17.54
N SER A 292 14.45 -36.87 16.81
CA SER A 292 13.82 -38.21 17.01
C SER A 292 14.35 -39.30 16.07
N ILE A 293 15.36 -38.99 15.24
CA ILE A 293 16.14 -39.93 14.42
C ILE A 293 17.47 -40.22 15.12
#